data_228e62e278a9e883b9fee826370270fb
#
_entry.id   228e62e278a9e883b9fee826370270fb
#
_cell.length_a   1.000
_cell.length_b   1.000
_cell.length_c   1.000
_cell.angle_alpha   90.00
_cell.angle_beta   90.00
_cell.angle_gamma   90.00
#
_symmetry.space_group_name_H-M   'P 1'
#
loop_
_entity.id
_entity.type
_entity.pdbx_description
1 polymer ?
#
loop_
_entity_poly.entity_id
_entity_poly.type
_entity_poly.pdbx_seq_one_letter_code
_entity_poly.pdbx_strand_id
1 'polypeptide(L)' 'MPIIYDKLLKLMQEKGLTSYKIKQEKIIGQATLKKIKEGGDIDTRTISKLCEVLDCQPGDILEYVPSEE' A
#
# COMPACT_ATOMS: atom_id res chain seq x y z
N MET A 1 14.19 1.69 5.08
CA MET A 1 13.35 2.87 4.85
C MET A 1 12.50 3.15 6.06
N PRO A 2 12.38 4.41 6.47
CA PRO A 2 11.57 4.75 7.63
C PRO A 2 10.06 4.61 7.40
N ILE A 3 9.63 4.48 6.16
CA ILE A 3 8.21 4.26 5.85
C ILE A 3 7.98 2.78 5.61
N ILE A 4 6.98 2.22 6.29
CA ILE A 4 6.62 0.81 6.12
C ILE A 4 5.16 0.70 5.71
N TYR A 5 4.81 -0.39 5.07
CA TYR A 5 3.47 -0.63 4.54
C TYR A 5 2.79 -1.83 5.19
N ASP A 6 3.20 -2.18 6.39
CA ASP A 6 2.63 -3.33 7.09
C ASP A 6 1.12 -3.17 7.29
N LYS A 7 0.70 -1.96 7.63
CA LYS A 7 -0.72 -1.67 7.81
C LYS A 7 -1.51 -1.88 6.52
N LEU A 8 -0.92 -1.46 5.39
CA LEU A 8 -1.56 -1.63 4.09
C LEU A 8 -1.75 -3.10 3.77
N LEU A 9 -0.69 -3.89 3.93
CA LEU A 9 -0.75 -5.32 3.62
C LEU A 9 -1.77 -6.03 4.49
N LYS A 10 -1.83 -5.66 5.76
CA LYS A 10 -2.80 -6.24 6.68
C LYS A 10 -4.23 -5.84 6.29
N LEU A 11 -4.42 -4.58 5.95
CA LEU A 11 -5.73 -4.07 5.56
C LEU A 11 -6.21 -4.71 4.27
N MET A 12 -5.31 -4.89 3.31
CA MET A 12 -5.64 -5.58 2.07
C MET A 12 -6.11 -7.01 2.36
N GLN A 13 -5.42 -7.69 3.26
CA GLN A 13 -5.76 -9.04 3.63
C GLN A 13 -7.13 -9.09 4.32
N GLU A 14 -7.39 -8.16 5.23
CA GLU A 14 -8.65 -8.10 5.94
C GLU A 14 -9.83 -7.83 5.01
N LYS A 15 -9.61 -7.04 3.98
CA LYS A 15 -10.66 -6.68 3.03
C LYS A 15 -10.70 -7.61 1.82
N GLY A 16 -9.86 -8.63 1.82
CA GLY A 16 -9.83 -9.59 0.74
C GLY A 16 -9.27 -9.05 -0.57
N LEU A 17 -8.51 -7.97 -0.51
CA LEU A 17 -7.90 -7.38 -1.70
C LEU A 17 -6.56 -8.06 -1.95
N THR A 18 -6.57 -9.08 -2.81
CA THR A 18 -5.37 -9.84 -3.13
C THR A 18 -4.59 -9.19 -4.26
N SER A 19 -3.33 -9.64 -4.42
CA SER A 19 -2.52 -9.20 -5.55
C SER A 19 -3.19 -9.51 -6.88
N TYR A 20 -3.85 -10.66 -6.97
CA TYR A 20 -4.57 -11.05 -8.17
C TYR A 20 -5.69 -10.05 -8.49
N LYS A 21 -6.44 -9.65 -7.47
CA LYS A 21 -7.55 -8.72 -7.65
C LYS A 21 -7.05 -7.33 -8.05
N ILE A 22 -5.95 -6.90 -7.45
CA ILE A 22 -5.33 -5.62 -7.80
C ILE A 22 -4.92 -5.63 -9.26
N LYS A 23 -4.30 -6.71 -9.71
CA LYS A 23 -3.87 -6.87 -11.08
C LYS A 23 -5.06 -6.90 -12.04
N GLN A 24 -6.09 -7.65 -11.69
CA GLN A 24 -7.26 -7.84 -12.53
C GLN A 24 -8.04 -6.54 -12.73
N GLU A 25 -8.20 -5.77 -11.67
CA GLU A 25 -8.93 -4.51 -11.72
C GLU A 25 -8.05 -3.32 -12.03
N LYS A 26 -6.76 -3.56 -12.22
CA LYS A 26 -5.78 -2.52 -12.57
C LYS A 26 -5.81 -1.35 -11.59
N ILE A 27 -5.96 -1.66 -10.32
CA ILE A 27 -6.00 -0.65 -9.28
C ILE A 27 -4.68 0.10 -9.21
N ILE A 28 -3.58 -0.63 -9.19
CA ILE A 28 -2.22 -0.07 -9.26
C ILE A 28 -1.38 -0.96 -10.16
N GLY A 29 -0.27 -0.38 -10.67
CA GLY A 29 0.63 -1.13 -11.52
C GLY A 29 1.39 -2.20 -10.73
N GLN A 30 1.85 -3.23 -11.41
CA GLN A 30 2.60 -4.31 -10.78
C GLN A 30 3.92 -3.81 -10.21
N ALA A 31 4.56 -2.87 -10.91
CA ALA A 31 5.79 -2.28 -10.40
C ALA A 31 5.56 -1.55 -9.08
N THR A 32 4.42 -0.87 -8.97
CA THR A 32 4.06 -0.19 -7.74
C THR A 32 3.77 -1.18 -6.61
N LEU A 33 3.06 -2.25 -6.93
CA LEU A 33 2.78 -3.30 -5.95
C LEU A 33 4.07 -3.93 -5.45
N LYS A 34 5.02 -4.16 -6.35
CA LYS A 34 6.33 -4.68 -5.97
C LYS A 34 7.05 -3.72 -5.03
N LYS A 35 6.99 -2.43 -5.33
CA LYS A 35 7.59 -1.41 -4.45
C LYS A 35 6.99 -1.44 -3.07
N ILE A 36 5.68 -1.60 -2.97
CA ILE A 36 5.00 -1.69 -1.68
C ILE A 36 5.52 -2.89 -0.89
N LYS A 37 5.64 -4.04 -1.54
CA LYS A 37 6.11 -5.25 -0.88
C LYS A 37 7.57 -5.15 -0.46
N GLU A 38 8.37 -4.38 -1.18
CA GLU A 38 9.78 -4.22 -0.89
C GLU A 38 10.09 -3.00 -0.02
N GLY A 39 9.06 -2.24 0.33
CA GLY A 39 9.25 -1.03 1.13
C GLY A 39 9.77 0.16 0.34
N GLY A 40 9.53 0.17 -0.98
CA GLY A 40 9.95 1.28 -1.83
C GLY A 40 9.01 2.48 -1.76
N ASP A 41 9.36 3.51 -2.48
CA ASP A 41 8.55 4.73 -2.51
C ASP A 41 7.40 4.62 -3.50
N ILE A 42 6.25 5.16 -3.11
CA ILE A 42 5.10 5.27 -4.01
C ILE A 42 4.61 6.72 -3.98
N ASP A 43 3.89 7.11 -5.02
CA ASP A 43 3.42 8.48 -5.11
C ASP A 43 2.06 8.65 -4.43
N THR A 44 1.67 9.92 -4.23
CA THR A 44 0.42 10.23 -3.55
C THR A 44 -0.80 9.81 -4.38
N ARG A 45 -0.65 9.76 -5.70
CA ARG A 45 -1.74 9.30 -6.57
C ARG A 45 -2.08 7.84 -6.27
N THR A 46 -1.06 7.02 -6.09
CA THR A 46 -1.24 5.62 -5.73
C THR A 46 -1.88 5.51 -4.35
N ILE A 47 -1.43 6.32 -3.40
CA ILE A 47 -2.00 6.34 -2.05
C ILE A 47 -3.48 6.71 -2.11
N SER A 48 -3.81 7.72 -2.90
CA SER A 48 -5.19 8.16 -3.08
C SER A 48 -6.07 7.04 -3.64
N LYS A 49 -5.54 6.33 -4.63
CA LYS A 49 -6.26 5.22 -5.25
C LYS A 49 -6.52 4.10 -4.25
N LEU A 50 -5.51 3.78 -3.45
CA LEU A 50 -5.66 2.75 -2.43
C LEU A 50 -6.65 3.16 -1.35
N CYS A 51 -6.64 4.43 -0.95
CA CYS A 51 -7.60 4.94 0.02
C CYS A 51 -9.03 4.80 -0.50
N GLU A 52 -9.23 5.10 -1.78
CA GLU A 52 -10.54 5.00 -2.41
C GLU A 52 -11.02 3.55 -2.44
N VAL A 53 -10.16 2.64 -2.86
CA VAL A 53 -10.49 1.22 -2.99
C VAL A 53 -10.73 0.57 -1.64
N LEU A 54 -9.90 0.91 -0.65
CA LEU A 54 -9.96 0.32 0.68
C LEU A 54 -10.84 1.11 1.64
N ASP A 55 -11.32 2.27 1.21
CA ASP A 55 -12.15 3.16 2.03
C ASP A 55 -11.44 3.47 3.36
N CYS A 56 -10.23 3.98 3.26
CA CYS A 56 -9.40 4.26 4.42
C CYS A 56 -8.62 5.56 4.23
N GLN A 57 -7.85 5.93 5.22
CA GLN A 57 -7.02 7.13 5.21
C GLN A 57 -5.57 6.76 4.97
N PRO A 58 -4.74 7.70 4.47
CA PRO A 58 -3.31 7.42 4.25
C PRO A 58 -2.60 6.87 5.49
N GLY A 59 -3.00 7.29 6.68
CA GLY A 59 -2.41 6.77 7.91
C GLY A 59 -2.70 5.31 8.16
N ASP A 60 -3.69 4.74 7.47
CA ASP A 60 -4.00 3.32 7.54
C ASP A 60 -3.21 2.52 6.52
N ILE A 61 -2.52 3.19 5.62
CA ILE A 61 -1.77 2.54 4.55
C ILE A 61 -0.29 2.48 4.87
N LEU A 62 0.26 3.59 5.36
CA LEU A 62 1.69 3.66 5.62
C LEU A 62 1.96 4.18 7.03
N GLU A 63 3.17 3.90 7.49
CA GLU A 63 3.58 4.31 8.83
C GLU A 63 5.03 4.73 8.79
N TYR A 64 5.33 5.82 9.48
CA TYR A 64 6.70 6.27 9.62
C TYR A 64 7.30 5.64 10.87
N VAL A 65 8.40 4.94 10.70
CA VAL A 65 9.14 4.33 11.80
C VAL A 65 10.52 4.97 11.81
N PRO A 66 10.83 5.80 12.82
CA PRO A 66 12.13 6.46 12.85
C PRO A 66 13.27 5.47 12.96
N SER A 67 14.35 5.76 12.27
CA SER A 67 15.56 4.97 12.35
C SER A 67 16.21 5.18 13.72
N GLU A 68 16.73 4.13 14.29
CA GLU A 68 17.36 4.18 15.62
C GLU A 68 18.86 4.41 15.57
N GLU A 69 19.36 5.04 14.57
CA GLU A 69 20.80 5.30 14.52
C GLU A 69 21.20 6.61 15.12
#